data_f1c1256e366272fb51ab40d70468d23c
#
_entry.id   f1c1256e366272fb51ab40d70468d23c
#
_cell.length_a   1.000
_cell.length_b   1.000
_cell.length_c   1.000
_cell.angle_alpha   90.00
_cell.angle_beta   90.00
_cell.angle_gamma   90.00
#
_symmetry.space_group_name_H-M   'P 1'
#
loop_
_entity.id
_entity.type
_entity.pdbx_description
1 polymer ?
#
loop_
_entity_poly.entity_id
_entity_poly.type
_entity_poly.pdbx_seq_one_letter_code
_entity_poly.pdbx_strand_id
1 'polypeptide(L)'
;MKKIILCMMAVFFMTACQNDDTDFSAYTSGTTSTTNVINITYSGSSVSVSGDNNGYVTINGADVIVNTDSDTDSLLLVLSGSTTEGSLIVYREKKYGIQLNGVSIHNTDGPAINNQCGKSLYLYVTSGTTNTLTDGTSYTEQDYDQKGAFFSEGQVYVMGTGTLNVTGNTKHGFACDDYIVINEDVTLNVNSTSGNGIKVNDGLWINNGTIDISVTADAARGIRCDSVVVVNGGDITITTSGDCIYDSDEQDYSSAACIKCDYPFTMNGGTLTMTSSGDGGKGINCAQDIIFSGGTLVATTTGGNEDAKPKAIKSDTGIIVSGGSFTATVNKSWACDNGYEDDTLSDDELAQKRITIQGTPTTTSIAKKSVTIIY
;
A
#
# COMPACT_ATOMS: atom_id res chain seq x y z
N MET A 1 9.73 29.85 -34.81
CA MET A 1 10.17 28.45 -34.83
C MET A 1 10.32 28.00 -33.41
N LYS A 2 9.24 27.47 -32.80
CA LYS A 2 9.27 26.91 -31.46
C LYS A 2 9.80 25.48 -31.56
N LYS A 3 10.93 25.20 -30.93
CA LYS A 3 11.51 23.87 -30.84
C LYS A 3 10.58 23.02 -29.94
N ILE A 4 9.93 22.04 -30.54
CA ILE A 4 9.25 20.95 -29.80
C ILE A 4 10.39 20.12 -29.21
N ILE A 5 10.60 20.25 -27.91
CA ILE A 5 11.43 19.32 -27.13
C ILE A 5 10.55 18.09 -26.91
N LEU A 6 10.77 17.08 -27.73
CA LEU A 6 10.24 15.73 -27.53
C LEU A 6 10.94 15.18 -26.28
N CYS A 7 10.28 15.31 -25.12
CA CYS A 7 10.71 14.66 -23.91
C CYS A 7 10.47 13.15 -24.09
N MET A 8 11.49 12.42 -24.58
CA MET A 8 11.54 10.98 -24.45
C MET A 8 11.56 10.70 -22.95
N MET A 9 10.41 10.39 -22.39
CA MET A 9 10.32 9.78 -21.06
C MET A 9 10.99 8.40 -21.19
N ALA A 10 12.26 8.35 -20.80
CA ALA A 10 12.92 7.09 -20.54
C ALA A 10 12.09 6.40 -19.44
N VAL A 11 11.41 5.34 -19.81
CA VAL A 11 10.94 4.35 -18.86
C VAL A 11 12.23 3.79 -18.26
N PHE A 12 12.65 4.39 -17.16
CA PHE A 12 13.65 3.78 -16.30
C PHE A 12 12.99 2.52 -15.73
N PHE A 13 13.07 1.44 -16.50
CA PHE A 13 13.16 0.15 -15.84
C PHE A 13 14.32 0.30 -14.86
N MET A 14 14.00 0.33 -13.58
CA MET A 14 15.02 0.17 -12.55
C MET A 14 15.64 -1.23 -12.73
N THR A 15 16.63 -1.32 -13.64
CA THR A 15 17.56 -2.44 -13.71
C THR A 15 18.63 -2.36 -12.61
N ALA A 16 18.36 -1.55 -11.60
CA ALA A 16 19.19 -1.47 -10.40
C ALA A 16 18.68 -2.47 -9.38
N CYS A 17 18.81 -3.75 -9.64
CA CYS A 17 18.87 -4.91 -8.74
C CYS A 17 18.58 -6.21 -9.52
N GLN A 18 19.01 -6.31 -10.78
CA GLN A 18 18.87 -7.55 -11.56
C GLN A 18 20.02 -8.55 -11.30
N ASN A 19 20.78 -8.40 -10.22
CA ASN A 19 21.80 -9.36 -9.82
C ASN A 19 21.56 -9.96 -8.43
N ASP A 20 20.37 -9.84 -7.88
CA ASP A 20 19.98 -10.65 -6.73
C ASP A 20 19.11 -11.79 -7.24
N ASP A 21 19.59 -13.03 -7.04
CA ASP A 21 18.91 -14.26 -7.42
C ASP A 21 17.40 -14.15 -7.11
N THR A 22 16.59 -14.01 -8.15
CA THR A 22 15.12 -14.01 -8.05
C THR A 22 14.55 -15.42 -7.87
N ASP A 23 15.38 -16.38 -7.45
CA ASP A 23 14.87 -17.70 -7.09
C ASP A 23 14.19 -17.65 -5.72
N PHE A 24 12.93 -17.24 -5.72
CA PHE A 24 12.06 -17.23 -4.55
C PHE A 24 11.73 -18.64 -4.04
N SER A 25 12.04 -19.68 -4.79
CA SER A 25 11.71 -21.07 -4.43
C SER A 25 12.37 -21.49 -3.11
N ALA A 26 13.55 -20.98 -2.79
CA ALA A 26 14.22 -21.20 -1.53
C ALA A 26 13.47 -20.64 -0.32
N TYR A 27 12.68 -19.57 -0.52
CA TYR A 27 11.94 -18.88 0.55
C TYR A 27 10.45 -19.22 0.60
N THR A 28 9.94 -19.92 -0.40
CA THR A 28 8.50 -20.26 -0.52
C THR A 28 8.19 -21.74 -0.43
N SER A 29 9.17 -22.62 -0.75
CA SER A 29 8.93 -24.07 -0.79
C SER A 29 9.79 -24.89 0.16
N GLY A 30 10.81 -24.31 0.76
CA GLY A 30 11.76 -25.03 1.64
C GLY A 30 12.52 -26.18 0.94
N THR A 31 12.55 -26.20 -0.40
CA THR A 31 13.04 -27.34 -1.19
C THR A 31 14.53 -27.31 -1.52
N THR A 32 15.24 -26.22 -1.19
CA THR A 32 16.69 -26.22 -1.34
C THR A 32 17.36 -26.82 -0.10
N SER A 33 18.29 -27.70 -0.27
CA SER A 33 18.99 -28.44 0.79
C SER A 33 19.81 -27.55 1.76
N THR A 34 19.77 -26.23 1.60
CA THR A 34 20.52 -25.23 2.38
C THR A 34 19.64 -24.23 3.12
N THR A 35 18.31 -24.28 2.95
CA THR A 35 17.40 -23.36 3.63
C THR A 35 17.14 -23.84 5.06
N ASN A 36 17.42 -22.99 6.04
CA ASN A 36 17.01 -23.23 7.41
C ASN A 36 15.51 -22.90 7.55
N VAL A 37 14.68 -23.89 7.81
CA VAL A 37 13.24 -23.73 7.99
C VAL A 37 12.91 -23.82 9.46
N ILE A 38 12.39 -22.73 10.02
CA ILE A 38 11.93 -22.65 11.39
C ILE A 38 10.42 -22.57 11.39
N ASN A 39 9.74 -23.55 11.99
CA ASN A 39 8.29 -23.55 12.13
C ASN A 39 7.94 -22.98 13.50
N ILE A 40 7.07 -21.96 13.50
CA ILE A 40 6.57 -21.28 14.68
C ILE A 40 5.06 -21.46 14.71
N THR A 41 4.57 -22.19 15.69
CA THR A 41 3.13 -22.50 15.84
C THR A 41 2.58 -21.88 17.10
N TYR A 42 1.70 -20.90 16.93
CA TYR A 42 1.00 -20.23 18.03
C TYR A 42 -0.15 -21.09 18.56
N SER A 43 -0.32 -21.14 19.89
CA SER A 43 -1.38 -21.89 20.57
C SER A 43 -1.86 -21.14 21.81
N GLY A 44 -2.76 -20.19 21.65
CA GLY A 44 -3.20 -19.31 22.73
C GLY A 44 -2.04 -18.48 23.28
N SER A 45 -1.72 -18.65 24.56
CA SER A 45 -0.63 -17.93 25.25
C SER A 45 0.74 -18.62 25.14
N SER A 46 0.91 -19.59 24.26
CA SER A 46 2.16 -20.34 24.09
C SER A 46 2.54 -20.51 22.63
N VAL A 47 3.81 -20.80 22.40
CA VAL A 47 4.37 -21.06 21.07
C VAL A 47 5.19 -22.35 21.11
N SER A 48 5.08 -23.15 20.06
CA SER A 48 5.99 -24.25 19.80
C SER A 48 6.87 -23.94 18.58
N VAL A 49 8.15 -24.24 18.71
CA VAL A 49 9.15 -24.02 17.65
C VAL A 49 9.81 -25.33 17.28
N SER A 50 9.99 -25.56 15.99
CA SER A 50 10.77 -26.67 15.46
C SER A 50 11.66 -26.23 14.29
N GLY A 51 12.79 -26.89 14.11
CA GLY A 51 13.76 -26.55 13.05
C GLY A 51 14.78 -25.48 13.47
N ASP A 52 14.66 -24.90 14.66
CA ASP A 52 15.65 -23.95 15.19
C ASP A 52 16.84 -24.72 15.81
N ASN A 53 17.71 -25.22 14.94
CA ASN A 53 18.89 -25.97 15.37
C ASN A 53 20.02 -25.08 15.90
N ASN A 54 19.92 -23.78 15.72
CA ASN A 54 20.95 -22.80 16.07
C ASN A 54 20.59 -21.94 17.29
N GLY A 55 19.36 -22.06 17.80
CA GLY A 55 18.90 -21.29 18.97
C GLY A 55 18.65 -19.82 18.65
N TYR A 56 18.14 -19.50 17.46
CA TYR A 56 17.83 -18.14 17.03
C TYR A 56 16.53 -17.60 17.62
N VAL A 57 15.67 -18.50 18.11
CA VAL A 57 14.32 -18.15 18.58
C VAL A 57 14.27 -18.04 20.09
N THR A 58 13.85 -16.89 20.57
CA THR A 58 13.51 -16.66 21.98
C THR A 58 12.01 -16.51 22.12
N ILE A 59 11.43 -17.17 23.12
CA ILE A 59 9.99 -17.18 23.38
C ILE A 59 9.71 -16.64 24.78
N ASN A 60 8.71 -15.74 24.88
CA ASN A 60 8.16 -15.30 26.15
C ASN A 60 6.61 -15.34 26.05
N GLY A 61 5.99 -16.39 26.57
CA GLY A 61 4.56 -16.63 26.36
C GLY A 61 4.25 -16.89 24.87
N ALA A 62 3.53 -15.98 24.23
CA ALA A 62 3.28 -15.99 22.79
C ALA A 62 4.08 -14.92 22.02
N ASP A 63 4.99 -14.21 22.68
CA ASP A 63 5.92 -13.31 22.01
C ASP A 63 7.14 -14.07 21.52
N VAL A 64 7.47 -13.88 20.26
CA VAL A 64 8.57 -14.56 19.59
C VAL A 64 9.56 -13.54 19.07
N ILE A 65 10.82 -13.71 19.42
CA ILE A 65 11.93 -12.93 18.86
C ILE A 65 12.81 -13.90 18.08
N VAL A 66 13.03 -13.62 16.81
CA VAL A 66 14.01 -14.29 15.97
C VAL A 66 15.19 -13.35 15.77
N ASN A 67 16.36 -13.76 16.29
CA ASN A 67 17.60 -12.99 16.15
C ASN A 67 18.67 -13.90 15.55
N THR A 68 19.05 -13.61 14.30
CA THR A 68 20.01 -14.42 13.56
C THR A 68 21.30 -13.65 13.35
N ASP A 69 22.42 -14.32 13.51
CA ASP A 69 23.71 -13.74 13.15
C ASP A 69 23.90 -13.62 11.62
N SER A 70 24.96 -12.91 11.22
CA SER A 70 25.24 -12.59 9.81
C SER A 70 25.61 -13.81 8.95
N ASP A 71 25.94 -14.94 9.55
CA ASP A 71 26.47 -16.11 8.83
C ASP A 71 25.39 -17.11 8.39
N THR A 72 24.16 -16.95 8.87
CA THR A 72 23.03 -17.80 8.47
C THR A 72 22.65 -17.52 7.01
N ASP A 73 22.78 -18.52 6.14
CA ASP A 73 22.46 -18.38 4.71
C ASP A 73 20.95 -18.17 4.47
N SER A 74 20.23 -19.09 3.94
CA SER A 74 18.80 -18.93 3.68
C SER A 74 17.96 -19.24 4.93
N LEU A 75 16.96 -18.41 5.23
CA LEU A 75 16.02 -18.59 6.35
C LEU A 75 14.59 -18.49 5.84
N LEU A 76 13.76 -19.44 6.25
CA LEU A 76 12.31 -19.39 6.08
C LEU A 76 11.63 -19.59 7.46
N LEU A 77 10.85 -18.62 7.87
CA LEU A 77 9.97 -18.72 9.05
C LEU A 77 8.57 -19.15 8.58
N VAL A 78 8.08 -20.28 9.03
CA VAL A 78 6.72 -20.75 8.72
C VAL A 78 5.83 -20.52 9.92
N LEU A 79 4.85 -19.63 9.79
CA LEU A 79 3.96 -19.24 10.89
C LEU A 79 2.60 -19.92 10.74
N SER A 80 2.10 -20.50 11.84
CA SER A 80 0.80 -21.15 11.87
C SER A 80 0.13 -21.03 13.26
N GLY A 81 -1.16 -21.41 13.36
CA GLY A 81 -1.89 -21.40 14.61
C GLY A 81 -2.40 -20.02 15.00
N SER A 82 -2.76 -19.82 16.26
CA SER A 82 -3.39 -18.56 16.68
C SER A 82 -3.02 -18.13 18.10
N THR A 83 -2.92 -16.80 18.28
CA THR A 83 -2.78 -16.14 19.57
C THR A 83 -3.61 -14.86 19.62
N THR A 84 -4.10 -14.52 20.81
CA THR A 84 -4.79 -13.24 21.08
C THR A 84 -3.92 -12.27 21.89
N GLU A 85 -2.66 -12.63 22.16
CA GLU A 85 -1.72 -11.86 22.97
C GLU A 85 -0.29 -12.33 22.63
N GLY A 86 0.22 -11.96 21.46
CA GLY A 86 1.56 -12.36 21.06
C GLY A 86 2.03 -11.66 19.81
N SER A 87 3.32 -11.82 19.51
CA SER A 87 4.01 -11.10 18.44
C SER A 87 5.08 -11.93 17.77
N LEU A 88 5.56 -11.43 16.63
CA LEU A 88 6.82 -11.85 16.00
C LEU A 88 7.69 -10.62 15.75
N ILE A 89 8.91 -10.62 16.31
CA ILE A 89 9.94 -9.63 16.02
C ILE A 89 11.11 -10.35 15.37
N VAL A 90 11.65 -9.79 14.27
CA VAL A 90 12.78 -10.39 13.55
C VAL A 90 13.93 -9.39 13.42
N TYR A 91 15.08 -9.76 13.93
CA TYR A 91 16.37 -9.08 13.74
C TYR A 91 17.25 -9.92 12.83
N ARG A 92 17.62 -9.37 11.69
CA ARG A 92 18.44 -10.06 10.70
C ARG A 92 19.17 -9.07 9.79
N GLU A 93 20.32 -9.47 9.26
CA GLU A 93 21.11 -8.65 8.31
C GLU A 93 21.10 -9.19 6.87
N LYS A 94 20.38 -10.29 6.60
CA LYS A 94 20.24 -10.89 5.27
C LYS A 94 18.77 -11.05 4.89
N LYS A 95 18.48 -11.09 3.60
CA LYS A 95 17.14 -11.40 3.06
C LYS A 95 16.63 -12.74 3.57
N TYR A 96 15.33 -12.88 3.72
CA TYR A 96 14.69 -14.08 4.23
C TYR A 96 13.20 -14.14 3.86
N GLY A 97 12.59 -15.30 4.16
CA GLY A 97 11.16 -15.52 3.94
C GLY A 97 10.36 -15.63 5.24
N ILE A 98 9.14 -15.12 5.21
CA ILE A 98 8.08 -15.47 6.14
C ILE A 98 6.95 -16.12 5.34
N GLN A 99 6.59 -17.34 5.68
CA GLN A 99 5.44 -18.03 5.14
C GLN A 99 4.30 -18.00 6.15
N LEU A 100 3.20 -17.35 5.77
CA LEU A 100 1.97 -17.33 6.54
C LEU A 100 1.12 -18.55 6.13
N ASN A 101 0.99 -19.50 7.04
CA ASN A 101 0.35 -20.79 6.82
C ASN A 101 -0.83 -21.02 7.78
N GLY A 102 -1.85 -20.18 7.68
CA GLY A 102 -3.01 -20.20 8.55
C GLY A 102 -2.70 -19.66 9.96
N VAL A 103 -1.98 -18.55 10.01
CA VAL A 103 -1.64 -17.89 11.27
C VAL A 103 -2.59 -16.74 11.59
N SER A 104 -2.94 -16.62 12.88
CA SER A 104 -3.67 -15.47 13.42
C SER A 104 -2.92 -14.92 14.64
N ILE A 105 -2.39 -13.70 14.53
CA ILE A 105 -1.67 -13.02 15.60
C ILE A 105 -2.42 -11.74 15.95
N HIS A 106 -2.84 -11.61 17.19
CA HIS A 106 -3.26 -10.35 17.79
C HIS A 106 -2.24 -9.98 18.87
N ASN A 107 -1.61 -8.82 18.72
CA ASN A 107 -0.72 -8.24 19.71
C ASN A 107 -1.43 -7.06 20.39
N THR A 108 -1.60 -7.11 21.71
CA THR A 108 -2.38 -6.11 22.45
C THR A 108 -1.62 -4.82 22.72
N ASP A 109 -0.28 -4.81 22.59
CA ASP A 109 0.59 -3.71 22.97
C ASP A 109 1.71 -3.37 21.96
N GLY A 110 1.58 -3.87 20.73
CA GLY A 110 2.53 -3.62 19.65
C GLY A 110 2.11 -4.18 18.29
N PRO A 111 3.00 -4.19 17.29
CA PRO A 111 2.80 -4.87 16.03
C PRO A 111 2.60 -6.38 16.17
N ALA A 112 1.71 -6.97 15.38
CA ALA A 112 1.60 -8.42 15.27
C ALA A 112 2.87 -9.06 14.68
N ILE A 113 3.40 -8.43 13.61
CA ILE A 113 4.71 -8.76 13.02
C ILE A 113 5.53 -7.48 12.87
N ASN A 114 6.75 -7.50 13.43
CA ASN A 114 7.70 -6.41 13.38
C ASN A 114 9.03 -6.90 12.78
N ASN A 115 9.29 -6.58 11.51
CA ASN A 115 10.53 -6.89 10.84
C ASN A 115 11.53 -5.75 10.98
N GLN A 116 12.54 -5.92 11.82
CA GLN A 116 13.66 -5.00 12.01
C GLN A 116 14.85 -5.32 11.09
N CYS A 117 14.63 -6.08 10.03
CA CYS A 117 15.62 -6.38 9.00
C CYS A 117 15.52 -5.38 7.86
N GLY A 118 16.56 -4.57 7.64
CA GLY A 118 16.65 -3.64 6.50
C GLY A 118 16.98 -4.30 5.15
N LYS A 119 16.72 -5.62 4.99
CA LYS A 119 16.90 -6.37 3.74
C LYS A 119 15.58 -6.96 3.28
N SER A 120 15.55 -7.47 2.05
CA SER A 120 14.33 -7.99 1.43
C SER A 120 13.67 -9.09 2.27
N LEU A 121 12.39 -8.86 2.57
CA LEU A 121 11.47 -9.83 3.16
C LEU A 121 10.56 -10.38 2.06
N TYR A 122 10.56 -11.70 1.88
CA TYR A 122 9.62 -12.43 1.05
C TYR A 122 8.46 -12.93 1.91
N LEU A 123 7.33 -12.22 1.87
CA LEU A 123 6.12 -12.55 2.63
C LEU A 123 5.21 -13.41 1.76
N TYR A 124 5.24 -14.72 1.99
CA TYR A 124 4.48 -15.69 1.22
C TYR A 124 3.18 -16.08 1.93
N VAL A 125 2.03 -15.82 1.32
CA VAL A 125 0.70 -16.16 1.82
C VAL A 125 0.25 -17.48 1.21
N THR A 126 0.26 -18.55 2.01
CA THR A 126 0.02 -19.91 1.54
C THR A 126 -1.36 -20.06 0.93
N SER A 127 -1.44 -20.66 -0.26
CA SER A 127 -2.68 -20.94 -0.98
C SER A 127 -3.71 -21.66 -0.12
N GLY A 128 -4.96 -21.22 -0.17
CA GLY A 128 -6.08 -21.82 0.57
C GLY A 128 -6.06 -21.53 2.08
N THR A 129 -5.13 -20.70 2.57
CA THR A 129 -5.11 -20.28 3.97
C THR A 129 -5.65 -18.86 4.14
N THR A 130 -6.19 -18.59 5.32
CA THR A 130 -6.52 -17.25 5.81
C THR A 130 -5.60 -16.91 6.97
N ASN A 131 -4.94 -15.78 6.88
CA ASN A 131 -4.00 -15.28 7.87
C ASN A 131 -4.49 -13.93 8.39
N THR A 132 -4.31 -13.67 9.67
CA THR A 132 -4.80 -12.42 10.31
C THR A 132 -3.72 -11.83 11.22
N LEU A 133 -3.45 -10.56 11.01
CA LEU A 133 -2.51 -9.77 11.81
C LEU A 133 -3.25 -8.55 12.35
N THR A 134 -3.28 -8.41 13.67
CA THR A 134 -4.00 -7.31 14.33
C THR A 134 -3.15 -6.78 15.46
N ASP A 135 -3.03 -5.46 15.56
CA ASP A 135 -2.44 -4.79 16.72
C ASP A 135 -3.50 -4.43 17.78
N GLY A 136 -3.04 -4.01 18.94
CA GLY A 136 -3.88 -3.47 20.00
C GLY A 136 -4.27 -2.00 19.77
N THR A 137 -4.89 -1.41 20.79
CA THR A 137 -5.30 0.01 20.78
C THR A 137 -4.27 0.96 21.38
N SER A 138 -3.12 0.45 21.80
CA SER A 138 -1.96 1.20 22.27
C SER A 138 -0.69 0.39 22.04
N TYR A 139 0.44 1.08 21.92
CA TYR A 139 1.76 0.44 21.83
C TYR A 139 2.58 0.73 23.08
N THR A 140 3.22 -0.30 23.61
CA THR A 140 4.30 -0.12 24.59
C THR A 140 5.52 0.42 23.86
N GLU A 141 6.07 1.54 24.35
CA GLU A 141 7.25 2.19 23.76
C GLU A 141 8.46 1.25 23.82
N GLN A 142 9.19 1.16 22.72
CA GLN A 142 10.37 0.34 22.54
C GLN A 142 11.50 1.16 21.92
N ASP A 143 12.73 0.65 21.97
CA ASP A 143 13.92 1.27 21.33
C ASP A 143 13.99 1.02 19.81
N TYR A 144 12.97 0.41 19.22
CA TYR A 144 12.87 0.11 17.80
C TYR A 144 11.54 0.63 17.22
N ASP A 145 11.52 0.79 15.91
CA ASP A 145 10.36 1.32 15.21
C ASP A 145 9.16 0.37 15.24
N GLN A 146 7.99 0.95 15.49
CA GLN A 146 6.70 0.28 15.53
C GLN A 146 5.69 1.15 14.77
N LYS A 147 5.44 0.84 13.48
CA LYS A 147 4.68 1.74 12.60
C LYS A 147 3.33 1.20 12.14
N GLY A 148 3.02 -0.07 12.38
CA GLY A 148 1.75 -0.68 11.95
C GLY A 148 1.54 -2.06 12.54
N ALA A 149 0.37 -2.65 12.33
CA ALA A 149 0.08 -4.02 12.74
C ALA A 149 1.02 -5.04 12.07
N PHE A 150 1.37 -4.81 10.81
CA PHE A 150 2.55 -5.36 10.15
C PHE A 150 3.52 -4.21 9.87
N PHE A 151 4.77 -4.35 10.28
CA PHE A 151 5.82 -3.37 10.00
C PHE A 151 7.09 -4.04 9.45
N SER A 152 7.74 -3.39 8.51
CA SER A 152 9.03 -3.80 7.95
C SER A 152 9.96 -2.61 7.71
N GLU A 153 11.18 -2.69 8.24
CA GLU A 153 12.27 -1.75 7.91
C GLU A 153 12.73 -1.88 6.45
N GLY A 154 12.86 -3.11 5.96
CA GLY A 154 13.32 -3.40 4.61
C GLY A 154 12.19 -3.75 3.66
N GLN A 155 12.57 -3.90 2.38
CA GLN A 155 11.66 -4.17 1.26
C GLN A 155 10.78 -5.40 1.51
N VAL A 156 9.51 -5.32 1.09
CA VAL A 156 8.56 -6.44 1.21
C VAL A 156 8.06 -6.87 -0.16
N TYR A 157 8.27 -8.14 -0.48
CA TYR A 157 7.65 -8.80 -1.62
C TYR A 157 6.50 -9.67 -1.11
N VAL A 158 5.27 -9.26 -1.39
CA VAL A 158 4.05 -10.01 -1.04
C VAL A 158 3.74 -10.98 -2.15
N MET A 159 3.64 -12.26 -1.82
CA MET A 159 3.56 -13.37 -2.75
C MET A 159 2.54 -14.42 -2.29
N GLY A 160 2.22 -15.37 -3.15
CA GLY A 160 1.28 -16.45 -2.89
C GLY A 160 -0.15 -16.09 -3.27
N THR A 161 -1.08 -17.02 -3.01
CA THR A 161 -2.48 -16.92 -3.45
C THR A 161 -3.48 -17.13 -2.30
N GLY A 162 -2.99 -17.05 -1.06
CA GLY A 162 -3.84 -17.08 0.14
C GLY A 162 -4.43 -15.73 0.48
N THR A 163 -5.10 -15.66 1.64
CA THR A 163 -5.70 -14.44 2.18
C THR A 163 -4.90 -13.92 3.37
N LEU A 164 -4.58 -12.63 3.35
CA LEU A 164 -3.97 -11.91 4.45
C LEU A 164 -4.88 -10.75 4.88
N ASN A 165 -5.35 -10.79 6.12
CA ASN A 165 -6.10 -9.71 6.75
C ASN A 165 -5.18 -8.97 7.73
N VAL A 166 -5.09 -7.65 7.60
CA VAL A 166 -4.29 -6.80 8.48
C VAL A 166 -5.17 -5.70 9.07
N THR A 167 -5.17 -5.57 10.39
CA THR A 167 -5.95 -4.52 11.06
C THR A 167 -5.04 -3.67 11.95
N GLY A 168 -4.95 -2.38 11.61
CA GLY A 168 -4.23 -1.36 12.39
C GLY A 168 -5.20 -0.55 13.25
N ASN A 169 -5.09 -0.68 14.57
CA ASN A 169 -5.91 0.05 15.54
C ASN A 169 -5.15 1.20 16.20
N THR A 170 -3.83 1.13 16.28
CA THR A 170 -2.98 2.15 16.92
C THR A 170 -2.28 3.04 15.91
N LYS A 171 -1.71 2.47 14.87
CA LYS A 171 -0.96 3.17 13.82
C LYS A 171 -1.46 2.74 12.44
N HIS A 172 -0.57 2.38 11.52
CA HIS A 172 -0.95 1.92 10.19
C HIS A 172 -1.37 0.44 10.20
N GLY A 173 -2.09 0.02 9.18
CA GLY A 173 -2.34 -1.42 8.97
C GLY A 173 -1.05 -2.12 8.55
N PHE A 174 -0.61 -1.88 7.32
CA PHE A 174 0.61 -2.44 6.73
C PHE A 174 1.63 -1.31 6.48
N ALA A 175 2.77 -1.33 7.15
CA ALA A 175 3.79 -0.29 7.03
C ALA A 175 5.14 -0.86 6.58
N CYS A 176 5.84 -0.12 5.72
CA CYS A 176 7.17 -0.46 5.23
C CYS A 176 8.00 0.83 5.04
N ASP A 177 9.22 0.85 5.59
CA ASP A 177 10.10 2.01 5.45
C ASP A 177 10.89 2.03 4.14
N ASP A 178 10.91 0.93 3.43
CA ASP A 178 11.47 0.80 2.09
C ASP A 178 10.31 0.67 1.07
N TYR A 179 10.35 -0.23 0.12
CA TYR A 179 9.30 -0.40 -0.87
C TYR A 179 8.50 -1.71 -0.71
N ILE A 180 7.28 -1.73 -1.28
CA ILE A 180 6.42 -2.91 -1.33
C ILE A 180 6.18 -3.30 -2.79
N VAL A 181 6.28 -4.60 -3.08
CA VAL A 181 5.88 -5.19 -4.36
C VAL A 181 4.88 -6.32 -4.12
N ILE A 182 3.70 -6.21 -4.73
CA ILE A 182 2.67 -7.25 -4.71
C ILE A 182 2.67 -7.92 -6.08
N ASN A 183 3.12 -9.18 -6.14
CA ASN A 183 3.42 -9.85 -7.42
C ASN A 183 2.40 -10.89 -7.86
N GLU A 184 1.72 -11.54 -6.92
CA GLU A 184 0.85 -12.70 -7.20
C GLU A 184 -0.60 -12.46 -6.83
N ASP A 185 -1.46 -13.44 -7.03
CA ASP A 185 -2.92 -13.39 -6.84
C ASP A 185 -3.32 -13.46 -5.34
N VAL A 186 -2.56 -12.78 -4.50
CA VAL A 186 -2.85 -12.67 -3.07
C VAL A 186 -4.14 -11.89 -2.84
N THR A 187 -4.95 -12.32 -1.87
CA THR A 187 -6.03 -11.50 -1.32
C THR A 187 -5.50 -10.76 -0.09
N LEU A 188 -5.36 -9.44 -0.20
CA LEU A 188 -4.87 -8.57 0.87
C LEU A 188 -5.98 -7.62 1.34
N ASN A 189 -6.48 -7.83 2.55
CA ASN A 189 -7.46 -6.96 3.18
C ASN A 189 -6.79 -6.15 4.28
N VAL A 190 -6.84 -4.82 4.19
CA VAL A 190 -6.22 -3.92 5.16
C VAL A 190 -7.27 -2.98 5.75
N ASN A 191 -7.46 -3.04 7.06
CA ASN A 191 -8.31 -2.12 7.79
C ASN A 191 -7.46 -1.24 8.69
N SER A 192 -7.79 0.05 8.77
CA SER A 192 -7.15 0.95 9.74
C SER A 192 -8.17 1.91 10.34
N THR A 193 -8.13 2.01 11.68
CA THR A 193 -9.01 2.91 12.44
C THR A 193 -8.27 4.11 13.02
N SER A 194 -6.94 4.13 12.91
CA SER A 194 -6.11 5.17 13.56
C SER A 194 -5.11 5.83 12.61
N GLY A 195 -4.56 5.09 11.67
CA GLY A 195 -3.58 5.58 10.71
C GLY A 195 -3.92 5.23 9.27
N ASN A 196 -2.90 5.19 8.39
CA ASN A 196 -3.12 4.80 7.01
C ASN A 196 -3.35 3.28 6.89
N GLY A 197 -4.02 2.86 5.83
CA GLY A 197 -4.13 1.43 5.50
C GLY A 197 -2.75 0.86 5.17
N ILE A 198 -2.17 1.28 4.06
CA ILE A 198 -0.78 0.99 3.68
C ILE A 198 0.04 2.28 3.77
N LYS A 199 1.16 2.24 4.52
CA LYS A 199 2.17 3.30 4.56
C LYS A 199 3.48 2.75 4.02
N VAL A 200 4.04 3.40 3.02
CA VAL A 200 5.30 2.99 2.39
C VAL A 200 6.14 4.21 2.03
N ASN A 201 7.47 4.13 2.18
CA ASN A 201 8.33 5.27 1.93
C ASN A 201 8.85 5.30 0.48
N ASP A 202 9.48 4.22 -0.02
CA ASP A 202 10.28 4.28 -1.24
C ASP A 202 9.55 3.81 -2.51
N GLY A 203 8.32 3.31 -2.38
CA GLY A 203 7.46 3.00 -3.50
C GLY A 203 6.55 1.81 -3.32
N LEU A 204 5.48 1.77 -4.11
CA LEU A 204 4.51 0.68 -4.13
C LEU A 204 4.27 0.24 -5.56
N TRP A 205 4.52 -1.05 -5.84
CA TRP A 205 4.19 -1.69 -7.10
C TRP A 205 3.15 -2.77 -6.88
N ILE A 206 1.99 -2.65 -7.51
CA ILE A 206 0.92 -3.64 -7.52
C ILE A 206 0.88 -4.25 -8.91
N ASN A 207 1.37 -5.48 -9.04
CA ASN A 207 1.42 -6.21 -10.30
C ASN A 207 0.21 -7.12 -10.50
N ASN A 208 -0.37 -7.62 -9.40
CA ASN A 208 -1.57 -8.46 -9.40
C ASN A 208 -2.18 -8.50 -7.98
N GLY A 209 -3.23 -9.28 -7.76
CA GLY A 209 -3.88 -9.54 -6.48
C GLY A 209 -5.24 -8.88 -6.35
N THR A 210 -5.99 -9.31 -5.34
CA THR A 210 -7.24 -8.68 -4.89
C THR A 210 -6.94 -7.91 -3.61
N ILE A 211 -7.08 -6.60 -3.64
CA ILE A 211 -6.68 -5.71 -2.54
C ILE A 211 -7.88 -4.89 -2.09
N ASP A 212 -8.28 -5.04 -0.84
CA ASP A 212 -9.34 -4.25 -0.21
C ASP A 212 -8.76 -3.44 0.96
N ILE A 213 -8.91 -2.12 0.90
CA ILE A 213 -8.40 -1.21 1.93
C ILE A 213 -9.56 -0.37 2.47
N SER A 214 -9.76 -0.42 3.78
CA SER A 214 -10.76 0.40 4.48
C SER A 214 -10.12 1.22 5.59
N VAL A 215 -10.28 2.54 5.53
CA VAL A 215 -9.70 3.48 6.51
C VAL A 215 -10.78 4.42 7.03
N THR A 216 -10.92 4.50 8.34
CA THR A 216 -11.95 5.33 8.98
C THR A 216 -11.40 6.54 9.75
N ALA A 217 -10.09 6.59 9.97
CA ALA A 217 -9.46 7.69 10.71
C ALA A 217 -9.46 9.00 9.91
N ASP A 218 -9.62 10.11 10.60
CA ASP A 218 -9.57 11.44 10.03
C ASP A 218 -8.17 11.74 9.47
N ALA A 219 -8.14 12.48 8.38
CA ALA A 219 -6.92 12.85 7.65
C ALA A 219 -5.99 11.65 7.31
N ALA A 220 -6.47 10.40 7.38
CA ALA A 220 -5.72 9.21 7.03
C ALA A 220 -5.93 8.80 5.55
N ARG A 221 -5.08 7.92 5.06
CA ARG A 221 -5.08 7.51 3.65
C ARG A 221 -5.23 5.99 3.54
N GLY A 222 -5.92 5.55 2.50
CA GLY A 222 -5.90 4.13 2.13
C GLY A 222 -4.48 3.70 1.84
N ILE A 223 -3.81 4.36 0.90
CA ILE A 223 -2.38 4.22 0.59
C ILE A 223 -1.69 5.57 0.78
N ARG A 224 -0.66 5.62 1.63
CA ARG A 224 0.27 6.74 1.73
C ARG A 224 1.66 6.29 1.28
N CYS A 225 2.13 6.84 0.18
CA CYS A 225 3.46 6.58 -0.34
C CYS A 225 4.26 7.88 -0.41
N ASP A 226 5.46 7.90 0.13
CA ASP A 226 6.35 9.07 0.06
C ASP A 226 7.11 9.11 -1.27
N SER A 227 6.89 8.12 -2.14
CA SER A 227 7.48 7.99 -3.46
C SER A 227 6.41 7.64 -4.51
N VAL A 228 6.74 6.79 -5.48
CA VAL A 228 5.88 6.42 -6.60
C VAL A 228 4.86 5.34 -6.22
N VAL A 229 3.68 5.39 -6.86
CA VAL A 229 2.71 4.29 -6.84
C VAL A 229 2.48 3.83 -8.26
N VAL A 230 2.69 2.54 -8.52
CA VAL A 230 2.52 1.94 -9.85
C VAL A 230 1.54 0.77 -9.75
N VAL A 231 0.46 0.83 -10.53
CA VAL A 231 -0.53 -0.23 -10.66
C VAL A 231 -0.41 -0.83 -12.05
N ASN A 232 0.09 -2.05 -12.14
CA ASN A 232 0.22 -2.80 -13.39
C ASN A 232 -0.94 -3.78 -13.61
N GLY A 233 -1.61 -4.20 -12.53
CA GLY A 233 -2.70 -5.18 -12.57
C GLY A 233 -3.41 -5.28 -11.23
N GLY A 234 -4.22 -6.33 -11.09
CA GLY A 234 -5.00 -6.62 -9.88
C GLY A 234 -6.37 -5.94 -9.84
N ASP A 235 -7.13 -6.28 -8.81
CA ASP A 235 -8.45 -5.72 -8.50
C ASP A 235 -8.38 -5.03 -7.13
N ILE A 236 -8.41 -3.70 -7.14
CA ILE A 236 -8.10 -2.87 -5.99
C ILE A 236 -9.32 -2.04 -5.62
N THR A 237 -9.79 -2.19 -4.39
CA THR A 237 -10.85 -1.37 -3.80
C THR A 237 -10.30 -0.60 -2.61
N ILE A 238 -10.51 0.72 -2.58
CA ILE A 238 -10.08 1.56 -1.46
C ILE A 238 -11.23 2.43 -0.99
N THR A 239 -11.56 2.35 0.29
CA THR A 239 -12.59 3.16 0.93
C THR A 239 -12.00 3.97 2.07
N THR A 240 -12.26 5.28 2.09
CA THR A 240 -11.92 6.17 3.20
C THR A 240 -13.17 6.93 3.65
N SER A 241 -13.40 6.98 4.97
CA SER A 241 -14.56 7.69 5.54
C SER A 241 -14.19 8.77 6.56
N GLY A 242 -12.91 8.89 6.93
CA GLY A 242 -12.45 9.96 7.82
C GLY A 242 -12.56 11.34 7.19
N ASP A 243 -12.79 12.35 8.02
CA ASP A 243 -12.89 13.75 7.64
C ASP A 243 -11.53 14.41 7.47
N CYS A 244 -11.50 15.59 6.88
CA CYS A 244 -10.31 16.43 6.88
C CYS A 244 -10.11 17.07 8.26
N ILE A 245 -8.84 17.32 8.61
CA ILE A 245 -8.45 18.06 9.81
C ILE A 245 -7.79 19.37 9.37
N TYR A 246 -8.22 20.50 9.96
CA TYR A 246 -7.55 21.78 9.74
C TYR A 246 -6.25 21.84 10.53
N ASP A 247 -5.16 22.08 9.83
CA ASP A 247 -3.84 22.31 10.42
C ASP A 247 -3.63 23.81 10.59
N SER A 248 -3.57 24.26 11.85
CA SER A 248 -3.42 25.68 12.17
C SER A 248 -2.01 26.23 11.88
N ASP A 249 -1.01 25.37 11.83
CA ASP A 249 0.39 25.77 11.61
C ASP A 249 0.63 25.95 10.10
N GLU A 250 0.07 25.07 9.27
CA GLU A 250 0.13 25.17 7.81
C GLU A 250 -0.99 26.04 7.23
N GLN A 251 -2.01 26.39 8.01
CA GLN A 251 -3.20 27.12 7.60
C GLN A 251 -3.95 26.44 6.43
N ASP A 252 -3.94 25.12 6.40
CA ASP A 252 -4.58 24.30 5.35
C ASP A 252 -5.22 23.04 5.96
N TYR A 253 -5.99 22.33 5.14
CA TYR A 253 -6.65 21.09 5.52
C TYR A 253 -5.84 19.87 5.13
N SER A 254 -5.50 19.03 6.10
CA SER A 254 -5.05 17.66 5.85
C SER A 254 -6.28 16.78 5.57
N SER A 255 -6.40 16.26 4.36
CA SER A 255 -7.55 15.49 3.91
C SER A 255 -7.32 13.99 3.98
N ALA A 256 -8.36 13.23 4.31
CA ALA A 256 -8.39 11.81 3.98
C ALA A 256 -8.30 11.60 2.45
N ALA A 257 -7.65 10.54 2.01
CA ALA A 257 -7.54 10.20 0.60
C ALA A 257 -7.45 8.70 0.39
N CYS A 258 -8.02 8.17 -0.69
CA CYS A 258 -7.80 6.76 -1.01
C CYS A 258 -6.32 6.51 -1.33
N ILE A 259 -5.68 7.37 -2.14
CA ILE A 259 -4.24 7.31 -2.42
C ILE A 259 -3.64 8.71 -2.24
N LYS A 260 -2.53 8.81 -1.48
CA LYS A 260 -1.67 9.98 -1.47
C LYS A 260 -0.24 9.57 -1.77
N CYS A 261 0.38 10.18 -2.79
CA CYS A 261 1.78 9.95 -3.14
C CYS A 261 2.50 11.27 -3.44
N ASP A 262 3.81 11.30 -3.17
CA ASP A 262 4.62 12.50 -3.35
C ASP A 262 5.35 12.52 -4.71
N TYR A 263 5.43 11.37 -5.38
CA TYR A 263 5.95 11.20 -6.74
C TYR A 263 4.86 10.62 -7.64
N PRO A 264 5.08 10.44 -8.96
CA PRO A 264 4.03 10.08 -9.89
C PRO A 264 3.21 8.86 -9.49
N PHE A 265 1.90 8.95 -9.70
CA PHE A 265 1.01 7.82 -9.74
C PHE A 265 0.88 7.32 -11.18
N THR A 266 1.11 6.03 -11.41
CA THR A 266 0.97 5.42 -12.74
C THR A 266 0.05 4.21 -12.67
N MET A 267 -0.95 4.15 -13.57
CA MET A 267 -1.78 2.97 -13.76
C MET A 267 -1.70 2.46 -15.18
N ASN A 268 -1.20 1.25 -15.34
CA ASN A 268 -1.01 0.59 -16.63
C ASN A 268 -2.07 -0.48 -16.93
N GLY A 269 -2.73 -0.99 -15.89
CA GLY A 269 -3.74 -2.06 -16.02
C GLY A 269 -4.46 -2.33 -14.71
N GLY A 270 -5.28 -3.39 -14.69
CA GLY A 270 -6.09 -3.77 -13.53
C GLY A 270 -7.35 -2.93 -13.35
N THR A 271 -7.99 -3.09 -12.19
CA THR A 271 -9.16 -2.31 -11.77
C THR A 271 -8.85 -1.60 -10.47
N LEU A 272 -9.10 -0.30 -10.41
CA LEU A 272 -8.95 0.53 -9.22
C LEU A 272 -10.25 1.27 -8.94
N THR A 273 -10.94 0.88 -7.88
CA THR A 273 -12.18 1.52 -7.40
C THR A 273 -11.91 2.24 -6.09
N MET A 274 -12.20 3.52 -6.06
CA MET A 274 -11.95 4.39 -4.91
C MET A 274 -13.20 5.12 -4.48
N THR A 275 -13.49 5.10 -3.17
CA THR A 275 -14.58 5.88 -2.56
C THR A 275 -14.05 6.61 -1.34
N SER A 276 -14.16 7.95 -1.36
CA SER A 276 -13.86 8.78 -0.19
C SER A 276 -15.13 9.52 0.22
N SER A 277 -15.65 9.22 1.41
CA SER A 277 -16.94 9.73 1.87
C SER A 277 -16.85 10.82 2.94
N GLY A 278 -15.70 10.97 3.60
CA GLY A 278 -15.49 12.02 4.59
C GLY A 278 -15.39 13.42 3.98
N ASP A 279 -15.61 14.43 4.79
CA ASP A 279 -15.53 15.84 4.40
C ASP A 279 -14.11 16.19 3.92
N GLY A 280 -14.02 16.91 2.81
CA GLY A 280 -12.73 17.26 2.20
C GLY A 280 -11.96 16.09 1.56
N GLY A 281 -12.57 14.90 1.52
CA GLY A 281 -11.94 13.66 1.06
C GLY A 281 -11.47 13.71 -0.40
N LYS A 282 -10.47 12.86 -0.74
CA LYS A 282 -9.90 12.76 -2.08
C LYS A 282 -9.79 11.30 -2.51
N GLY A 283 -10.00 11.05 -3.82
CA GLY A 283 -9.67 9.74 -4.40
C GLY A 283 -8.15 9.61 -4.53
N ILE A 284 -7.51 10.26 -5.51
CA ILE A 284 -6.05 10.37 -5.60
C ILE A 284 -5.63 11.81 -5.27
N ASN A 285 -4.60 11.94 -4.44
CA ASN A 285 -3.90 13.20 -4.16
C ASN A 285 -2.40 12.99 -4.40
N CYS A 286 -1.92 13.40 -5.57
CA CYS A 286 -0.55 13.20 -6.01
C CYS A 286 0.17 14.55 -6.15
N ALA A 287 1.38 14.66 -5.60
CA ALA A 287 2.19 15.87 -5.72
C ALA A 287 2.83 16.05 -7.11
N GLN A 288 2.85 14.96 -7.90
CA GLN A 288 3.35 14.98 -9.27
C GLN A 288 2.31 14.43 -10.26
N ASP A 289 2.73 14.02 -11.45
CA ASP A 289 1.84 13.58 -12.50
C ASP A 289 1.03 12.32 -12.11
N ILE A 290 -0.23 12.32 -12.53
CA ILE A 290 -1.09 11.15 -12.56
C ILE A 290 -1.16 10.67 -14.00
N ILE A 291 -0.64 9.48 -14.26
CA ILE A 291 -0.54 8.87 -15.57
C ILE A 291 -1.44 7.63 -15.62
N PHE A 292 -2.51 7.71 -16.39
CA PHE A 292 -3.42 6.60 -16.62
C PHE A 292 -3.29 6.14 -18.07
N SER A 293 -2.71 4.96 -18.28
CA SER A 293 -2.44 4.40 -19.60
C SER A 293 -3.25 3.13 -19.91
N GLY A 294 -3.94 2.55 -18.95
CA GLY A 294 -4.77 1.36 -19.16
C GLY A 294 -5.51 0.88 -17.92
N GLY A 295 -6.35 -0.13 -18.11
CA GLY A 295 -7.19 -0.68 -17.04
C GLY A 295 -8.49 0.10 -16.83
N THR A 296 -9.07 -0.05 -15.65
CA THR A 296 -10.31 0.65 -15.22
C THR A 296 -10.07 1.40 -13.92
N LEU A 297 -10.26 2.72 -13.95
CA LEU A 297 -10.18 3.57 -12.77
C LEU A 297 -11.56 4.21 -12.53
N VAL A 298 -12.07 4.03 -11.32
CA VAL A 298 -13.29 4.68 -10.82
C VAL A 298 -12.97 5.37 -9.50
N ALA A 299 -13.08 6.70 -9.47
CA ALA A 299 -12.87 7.49 -8.27
C ALA A 299 -14.12 8.30 -7.94
N THR A 300 -14.65 8.12 -6.73
CA THR A 300 -15.83 8.83 -6.25
C THR A 300 -15.55 9.48 -4.90
N THR A 301 -15.86 10.79 -4.79
CA THR A 301 -15.86 11.50 -3.51
C THR A 301 -17.23 12.07 -3.22
N THR A 302 -17.80 11.70 -2.07
CA THR A 302 -19.18 12.07 -1.70
C THR A 302 -19.26 13.07 -0.54
N GLY A 303 -18.16 13.28 0.19
CA GLY A 303 -18.09 14.22 1.30
C GLY A 303 -18.30 15.68 0.91
N GLY A 304 -18.60 16.50 1.89
CA GLY A 304 -18.80 17.93 1.77
C GLY A 304 -17.53 18.74 1.96
N ASN A 305 -17.64 19.80 2.71
CA ASN A 305 -16.64 20.81 3.07
C ASN A 305 -16.09 21.62 1.89
N GLU A 306 -16.58 22.86 1.75
CA GLU A 306 -16.18 23.74 0.65
C GLU A 306 -14.77 24.29 0.83
N ASP A 307 -14.29 24.44 2.07
CA ASP A 307 -12.96 24.98 2.37
C ASP A 307 -11.87 23.95 2.09
N ALA A 308 -12.08 22.68 2.46
CA ALA A 308 -11.15 21.59 2.19
C ALA A 308 -11.20 21.09 0.74
N LYS A 309 -12.18 21.53 -0.06
CA LYS A 309 -12.29 21.30 -1.51
C LYS A 309 -12.10 19.82 -1.91
N PRO A 310 -13.08 18.94 -1.64
CA PRO A 310 -12.98 17.52 -2.02
C PRO A 310 -12.73 17.35 -3.52
N LYS A 311 -11.94 16.34 -3.91
CA LYS A 311 -11.56 16.06 -5.30
C LYS A 311 -11.52 14.54 -5.55
N ALA A 312 -12.04 14.09 -6.68
CA ALA A 312 -11.87 12.69 -7.03
C ALA A 312 -10.42 12.41 -7.44
N ILE A 313 -9.82 13.28 -8.27
CA ILE A 313 -8.43 13.15 -8.74
C ILE A 313 -7.76 14.52 -8.59
N LYS A 314 -6.69 14.59 -7.79
CA LYS A 314 -5.86 15.79 -7.63
C LYS A 314 -4.41 15.47 -7.94
N SER A 315 -3.82 16.28 -8.82
CA SER A 315 -2.38 16.33 -9.10
C SER A 315 -1.90 17.78 -8.90
N ASP A 316 -0.64 17.96 -8.51
CA ASP A 316 -0.06 19.31 -8.47
C ASP A 316 0.67 19.67 -9.77
N THR A 317 0.78 18.76 -10.75
CA THR A 317 1.45 19.00 -12.03
C THR A 317 0.61 18.65 -13.24
N GLY A 318 0.14 17.41 -13.39
CA GLY A 318 -0.62 16.98 -14.56
C GLY A 318 -1.45 15.72 -14.40
N ILE A 319 -2.56 15.63 -15.11
CA ILE A 319 -3.40 14.43 -15.22
C ILE A 319 -3.40 14.03 -16.69
N ILE A 320 -2.81 12.87 -16.99
CA ILE A 320 -2.62 12.36 -18.35
C ILE A 320 -3.38 11.05 -18.50
N VAL A 321 -4.29 11.01 -19.48
CA VAL A 321 -5.12 9.84 -19.79
C VAL A 321 -4.85 9.42 -21.23
N SER A 322 -4.39 8.19 -21.44
CA SER A 322 -3.96 7.69 -22.75
C SER A 322 -4.52 6.31 -23.13
N GLY A 323 -5.33 5.68 -22.25
CA GLY A 323 -5.94 4.37 -22.52
C GLY A 323 -6.94 3.96 -21.46
N GLY A 324 -7.62 2.83 -21.65
CA GLY A 324 -8.51 2.21 -20.67
C GLY A 324 -9.82 2.96 -20.42
N SER A 325 -10.38 2.79 -19.21
CA SER A 325 -11.63 3.41 -18.75
C SER A 325 -11.37 4.24 -17.49
N PHE A 326 -11.49 5.55 -17.60
CA PHE A 326 -11.24 6.52 -16.52
C PHE A 326 -12.53 7.23 -16.16
N THR A 327 -12.97 7.08 -14.91
CA THR A 327 -14.16 7.77 -14.37
C THR A 327 -13.83 8.43 -13.04
N ALA A 328 -14.15 9.71 -12.93
CA ALA A 328 -13.98 10.50 -11.71
C ALA A 328 -15.26 11.29 -11.43
N THR A 329 -15.76 11.20 -10.20
CA THR A 329 -17.00 11.90 -9.78
C THR A 329 -16.80 12.52 -8.39
N VAL A 330 -17.29 13.74 -8.24
CA VAL A 330 -17.24 14.47 -6.98
C VAL A 330 -18.58 15.11 -6.67
N ASN A 331 -18.98 15.10 -5.41
CA ASN A 331 -20.20 15.80 -4.97
C ASN A 331 -20.02 17.33 -4.99
N LYS A 332 -18.86 17.79 -4.47
CA LYS A 332 -18.51 19.23 -4.43
C LYS A 332 -17.11 19.45 -4.99
N SER A 333 -16.83 20.68 -5.46
CA SER A 333 -15.57 21.08 -6.07
C SER A 333 -15.30 20.41 -7.43
N TRP A 334 -14.09 19.90 -7.72
CA TRP A 334 -13.65 19.45 -9.03
C TRP A 334 -13.44 17.94 -9.06
N ALA A 335 -13.98 17.26 -10.08
CA ALA A 335 -13.71 15.84 -10.29
C ALA A 335 -12.22 15.61 -10.57
N CYS A 336 -11.62 16.41 -11.43
CA CYS A 336 -10.19 16.42 -11.71
C CYS A 336 -9.63 17.83 -11.49
N ASP A 337 -8.50 17.91 -10.82
CA ASP A 337 -7.82 19.18 -10.53
C ASP A 337 -6.30 19.01 -10.64
N ASN A 338 -5.66 19.83 -11.47
CA ASN A 338 -4.21 19.93 -11.61
C ASN A 338 -3.67 21.33 -11.26
N GLY A 339 -4.47 22.13 -10.55
CA GLY A 339 -4.13 23.50 -10.18
C GLY A 339 -4.22 24.54 -11.29
N TYR A 340 -4.57 24.16 -12.53
CA TYR A 340 -4.76 25.14 -13.61
C TYR A 340 -5.98 26.03 -13.32
N GLU A 341 -5.81 27.35 -13.44
CA GLU A 341 -6.83 28.36 -13.22
C GLU A 341 -6.83 29.37 -14.37
N ASP A 342 -8.02 29.73 -14.81
CA ASP A 342 -8.27 30.77 -15.81
C ASP A 342 -9.71 31.33 -15.61
N ASP A 343 -9.81 32.51 -15.04
CA ASP A 343 -11.08 33.16 -14.68
C ASP A 343 -11.93 33.57 -15.89
N THR A 344 -11.39 33.46 -17.10
CA THR A 344 -12.10 33.77 -18.35
C THR A 344 -12.88 32.59 -18.91
N LEU A 345 -12.61 31.37 -18.40
CA LEU A 345 -13.24 30.14 -18.84
C LEU A 345 -14.46 29.79 -17.99
N SER A 346 -15.45 29.16 -18.59
CA SER A 346 -16.51 28.47 -17.85
C SER A 346 -15.96 27.27 -17.09
N ASP A 347 -16.68 26.79 -16.08
CA ASP A 347 -16.28 25.63 -15.27
C ASP A 347 -15.98 24.38 -16.13
N ASP A 348 -16.78 24.12 -17.18
CA ASP A 348 -16.59 22.95 -18.03
C ASP A 348 -15.41 23.12 -19.02
N GLU A 349 -15.16 24.33 -19.50
CA GLU A 349 -13.97 24.63 -20.30
C GLU A 349 -12.70 24.52 -19.45
N LEU A 350 -12.74 24.99 -18.20
CA LEU A 350 -11.65 24.86 -17.25
C LEU A 350 -11.39 23.39 -16.89
N ALA A 351 -12.43 22.57 -16.70
CA ALA A 351 -12.30 21.13 -16.46
C ALA A 351 -11.55 20.42 -17.60
N GLN A 352 -11.81 20.81 -18.86
CA GLN A 352 -11.11 20.25 -20.02
C GLN A 352 -9.61 20.62 -20.05
N LYS A 353 -9.22 21.77 -19.50
CA LYS A 353 -7.80 22.20 -19.41
C LYS A 353 -7.02 21.48 -18.31
N ARG A 354 -7.72 20.87 -17.37
CA ARG A 354 -7.11 20.15 -16.24
C ARG A 354 -6.73 18.72 -16.54
N ILE A 355 -7.05 18.22 -17.74
CA ILE A 355 -6.75 16.84 -18.17
C ILE A 355 -6.09 16.88 -19.54
N THR A 356 -5.01 16.14 -19.70
CA THR A 356 -4.37 15.90 -20.98
C THR A 356 -4.80 14.54 -21.53
N ILE A 357 -5.54 14.54 -22.63
CA ILE A 357 -5.95 13.32 -23.33
C ILE A 357 -4.95 13.05 -24.46
N GLN A 358 -4.41 11.82 -24.49
CA GLN A 358 -3.53 11.35 -25.56
C GLN A 358 -4.22 10.22 -26.31
N GLY A 359 -4.11 10.23 -27.64
CA GLY A 359 -4.80 9.26 -28.50
C GLY A 359 -6.25 9.66 -28.79
N THR A 360 -7.09 8.69 -29.15
CA THR A 360 -8.47 8.91 -29.60
C THR A 360 -9.43 8.05 -28.81
N PRO A 361 -10.00 8.55 -27.70
CA PRO A 361 -11.00 7.82 -26.93
C PRO A 361 -12.30 7.66 -27.73
N THR A 362 -13.04 6.59 -27.44
CA THR A 362 -14.38 6.32 -28.00
C THR A 362 -15.47 7.11 -27.29
N THR A 363 -15.24 7.47 -26.03
CA THR A 363 -16.15 8.32 -25.23
C THR A 363 -15.35 9.35 -24.47
N THR A 364 -15.79 10.60 -24.51
CA THR A 364 -15.24 11.69 -23.71
C THR A 364 -16.36 12.57 -23.20
N SER A 365 -16.48 12.67 -21.90
CA SER A 365 -17.37 13.61 -21.19
C SER A 365 -16.59 14.23 -20.04
N ILE A 366 -16.37 15.53 -20.09
CA ILE A 366 -15.59 16.27 -19.09
C ILE A 366 -16.42 17.46 -18.63
N ALA A 367 -16.81 17.42 -17.39
CA ALA A 367 -17.49 18.50 -16.69
C ALA A 367 -16.85 18.69 -15.30
N LYS A 368 -17.15 19.83 -14.66
CA LYS A 368 -16.59 20.18 -13.33
C LYS A 368 -16.69 19.04 -12.33
N LYS A 369 -17.85 18.38 -12.23
CA LYS A 369 -18.14 17.38 -11.20
C LYS A 369 -18.01 15.93 -11.66
N SER A 370 -17.85 15.68 -12.94
CA SER A 370 -17.72 14.34 -13.47
C SER A 370 -16.87 14.30 -14.72
N VAL A 371 -16.03 13.29 -14.79
CA VAL A 371 -15.19 12.99 -15.96
C VAL A 371 -15.36 11.54 -16.32
N THR A 372 -15.55 11.24 -17.61
CA THR A 372 -15.56 9.90 -18.17
C THR A 372 -14.79 9.91 -19.48
N ILE A 373 -13.75 9.08 -19.57
CA ILE A 373 -12.91 8.92 -20.78
C ILE A 373 -12.75 7.42 -21.00
N ILE A 374 -13.13 6.92 -22.17
CA ILE A 374 -13.08 5.48 -22.52
C ILE A 374 -12.39 5.36 -23.90
N TYR A 375 -11.39 4.51 -23.97
CA TYR A 375 -10.68 4.15 -25.20
C TYR A 375 -11.19 2.87 -25.83
#